data_8483a2b3b2bc5d40a5cdb50d608484bb
#
_entry.id   8483a2b3b2bc5d40a5cdb50d608484bb
#
_cell.length_a   1.000
_cell.length_b   1.000
_cell.length_c   1.000
_cell.angle_alpha   90.00
_cell.angle_beta   90.00
_cell.angle_gamma   90.00
#
_symmetry.space_group_name_H-M   'P 1'
#
loop_
_entity.id
_entity.type
_entity.pdbx_description
1 polymer ?
#
loop_
_entity_poly.entity_id
_entity_poly.type
_entity_poly.pdbx_seq_one_letter_code
_entity_poly.pdbx_strand_id
1 'polypeptide(L)'
;MSGSVAVTRAIAVPGLLLLLIIATALSLLIGAKSLPASVVLEAFSGTCQSADCTIVLDARLPRTLAGLLAGGALGLAGALMQTLTRNPLADPGLLGVNAGASFAIVLGAALFGYSSAQEQLAMAFAGALVLSLIHI
;
A
#
# COMPACT_ATOMS: atom_id res chain seq x y z
N MET A 1 30.94 -7.72 17.55
CA MET A 1 30.01 -7.77 16.37
C MET A 1 28.72 -6.97 16.55
N SER A 2 28.35 -6.47 17.72
CA SER A 2 27.12 -5.67 17.93
C SER A 2 27.18 -4.23 17.41
N GLY A 3 28.36 -3.61 17.35
CA GLY A 3 28.49 -2.22 16.91
C GLY A 3 28.19 -1.98 15.42
N SER A 4 28.58 -2.91 14.54
CA SER A 4 28.33 -2.77 13.10
C SER A 4 26.84 -2.83 12.74
N VAL A 5 26.06 -3.66 13.40
CA VAL A 5 24.62 -3.78 13.18
C VAL A 5 23.87 -2.52 13.64
N ALA A 6 24.28 -1.94 14.77
CA ALA A 6 23.69 -0.71 15.28
C ALA A 6 23.96 0.49 14.35
N VAL A 7 25.18 0.61 13.83
CA VAL A 7 25.55 1.66 12.87
C VAL A 7 24.78 1.50 11.54
N THR A 8 24.68 0.27 11.03
CA THR A 8 23.94 0.01 9.80
C THR A 8 22.46 0.38 9.96
N ARG A 9 21.83 0.05 11.08
CA ARG A 9 20.44 0.42 11.37
C ARG A 9 20.25 1.93 11.53
N ALA A 10 21.20 2.61 12.17
CA ALA A 10 21.16 4.05 12.37
C ALA A 10 21.22 4.84 11.05
N ILE A 11 21.81 4.28 10.02
CA ILE A 11 21.87 4.91 8.68
C ILE A 11 20.73 4.42 7.78
N ALA A 12 20.38 3.13 7.84
CA ALA A 12 19.37 2.54 6.97
C ALA A 12 17.97 3.08 7.24
N VAL A 13 17.57 3.25 8.50
CA VAL A 13 16.23 3.74 8.85
C VAL A 13 15.98 5.16 8.33
N PRO A 14 16.82 6.17 8.60
CA PRO A 14 16.61 7.51 8.03
C PRO A 14 16.74 7.51 6.51
N GLY A 15 17.59 6.68 5.91
CA GLY A 15 17.68 6.54 4.46
C GLY A 15 16.40 6.01 3.83
N LEU A 16 15.78 4.99 4.42
CA LEU A 16 14.50 4.45 3.97
C LEU A 16 13.34 5.44 4.17
N LEU A 17 13.34 6.19 5.28
CA LEU A 17 12.34 7.24 5.51
C LEU A 17 12.48 8.36 4.49
N LEU A 18 13.69 8.80 4.18
CA LEU A 18 13.93 9.80 3.14
C LEU A 18 13.45 9.30 1.77
N LEU A 19 13.76 8.07 1.43
CA LEU A 19 13.31 7.45 0.18
C LEU A 19 11.77 7.38 0.12
N LEU A 20 11.11 7.04 1.23
CA LEU A 20 9.66 7.02 1.32
C LEU A 20 9.05 8.42 1.13
N ILE A 21 9.64 9.45 1.74
CA ILE A 21 9.20 10.85 1.57
C ILE A 21 9.35 11.27 0.10
N ILE A 22 10.50 10.97 -0.51
CA ILE A 22 10.74 11.29 -1.93
C ILE A 22 9.73 10.56 -2.82
N ALA A 23 9.52 9.26 -2.61
CA ALA A 23 8.57 8.47 -3.39
C ALA A 23 7.12 9.01 -3.24
N THR A 24 6.73 9.42 -2.02
CA THR A 24 5.43 10.02 -1.75
C THR A 24 5.28 11.36 -2.48
N ALA A 25 6.28 12.22 -2.42
CA ALA A 25 6.28 13.50 -3.13
C ALA A 25 6.20 13.28 -4.67
N LEU A 26 7.00 12.36 -5.20
CA LEU A 26 6.96 12.02 -6.62
C LEU A 26 5.61 11.43 -7.04
N SER A 27 4.96 10.64 -6.20
CA SER A 27 3.62 10.10 -6.45
C SER A 27 2.56 11.20 -6.64
N LEU A 28 2.72 12.33 -5.94
CA LEU A 28 1.82 13.48 -6.08
C LEU A 28 2.14 14.33 -7.33
N LEU A 29 3.41 14.40 -7.71
CA LEU A 29 3.87 15.22 -8.85
C LEU A 29 3.76 14.50 -10.19
N ILE A 30 4.10 13.21 -10.22
CA ILE A 30 4.22 12.41 -11.43
C ILE A 30 3.00 11.48 -11.57
N GLY A 31 2.37 11.48 -12.73
CA GLY A 31 1.23 10.63 -13.06
C GLY A 31 0.95 10.68 -14.56
N ALA A 32 -0.27 10.33 -14.98
CA ALA A 32 -0.68 10.41 -16.39
C ALA A 32 -0.51 11.83 -16.98
N LYS A 33 -0.62 12.86 -16.14
CA LYS A 33 -0.29 14.25 -16.43
C LYS A 33 0.77 14.69 -15.41
N SER A 34 1.91 15.22 -15.87
CA SER A 34 2.87 15.85 -14.96
C SER A 34 2.32 17.18 -14.47
N LEU A 35 2.24 17.36 -13.16
CA LEU A 35 1.78 18.61 -12.57
C LEU A 35 2.96 19.35 -11.94
N PRO A 36 3.05 20.68 -12.12
CA PRO A 36 4.06 21.46 -11.43
C PRO A 36 3.84 21.47 -9.92
N ALA A 37 4.91 21.56 -9.15
CA ALA A 37 4.85 21.57 -7.68
C ALA A 37 3.95 22.70 -7.12
N SER A 38 3.85 23.83 -7.83
CA SER A 38 2.96 24.93 -7.44
C SER A 38 1.50 24.48 -7.32
N VAL A 39 1.00 23.69 -8.28
CA VAL A 39 -0.39 23.17 -8.27
C VAL A 39 -0.63 22.24 -7.09
N VAL A 40 0.36 21.41 -6.74
CA VAL A 40 0.27 20.54 -5.56
C VAL A 40 0.22 21.37 -4.28
N LEU A 41 1.05 22.43 -4.15
CA LEU A 41 1.02 23.34 -3.01
C LEU A 41 -0.28 24.12 -2.92
N GLU A 42 -0.80 24.62 -4.06
CA GLU A 42 -2.09 25.30 -4.13
C GLU A 42 -3.25 24.38 -3.72
N ALA A 43 -3.22 23.10 -4.14
CA ALA A 43 -4.22 22.12 -3.74
C ALA A 43 -4.28 21.93 -2.22
N PHE A 44 -3.13 21.91 -1.54
CA PHE A 44 -3.07 21.80 -0.07
C PHE A 44 -3.36 23.11 0.66
N SER A 45 -3.14 24.26 0.03
CA SER A 45 -3.45 25.58 0.63
C SER A 45 -4.94 25.95 0.56
N GLY A 46 -5.76 25.18 -0.16
CA GLY A 46 -7.19 25.44 -0.33
C GLY A 46 -7.51 26.65 -1.24
N THR A 47 -6.49 27.22 -1.89
CA THR A 47 -6.65 28.39 -2.78
C THR A 47 -6.87 28.00 -4.24
N CYS A 48 -6.95 26.73 -4.52
CA CYS A 48 -6.95 26.18 -5.85
C CYS A 48 -8.32 26.23 -6.54
N GLN A 49 -8.35 26.79 -7.73
CA GLN A 49 -9.54 26.89 -8.57
C GLN A 49 -9.40 26.16 -9.92
N SER A 50 -8.31 25.43 -10.11
CA SER A 50 -8.05 24.74 -11.37
C SER A 50 -8.48 23.26 -11.32
N ALA A 51 -8.88 22.71 -12.49
CA ALA A 51 -9.18 21.27 -12.61
C ALA A 51 -7.98 20.37 -12.24
N ASP A 52 -6.78 20.89 -12.30
CA ASP A 52 -5.55 20.14 -11.94
C ASP A 52 -5.47 19.86 -10.44
N CYS A 53 -6.06 20.70 -9.59
CA CYS A 53 -6.14 20.45 -8.16
C CYS A 53 -7.08 19.32 -7.78
N THR A 54 -8.20 19.20 -8.50
CA THR A 54 -9.10 18.06 -8.34
C THR A 54 -8.37 16.74 -8.60
N ILE A 55 -7.47 16.71 -9.59
CA ILE A 55 -6.63 15.53 -9.85
C ILE A 55 -5.73 15.21 -8.65
N VAL A 56 -5.16 16.24 -8.01
CA VAL A 56 -4.31 16.03 -6.83
C VAL A 56 -5.11 15.52 -5.64
N LEU A 57 -6.23 16.18 -5.30
CA LEU A 57 -6.99 15.90 -4.08
C LEU A 57 -7.87 14.65 -4.21
N ASP A 58 -8.51 14.44 -5.36
CA ASP A 58 -9.52 13.38 -5.51
C ASP A 58 -8.95 12.09 -6.13
N ALA A 59 -7.81 12.17 -6.81
CA ALA A 59 -7.21 10.99 -7.42
C ALA A 59 -5.85 10.62 -6.82
N ARG A 60 -4.90 11.57 -6.75
CA ARG A 60 -3.51 11.25 -6.37
C ARG A 60 -3.35 11.09 -4.87
N LEU A 61 -3.93 11.99 -4.09
CA LEU A 61 -3.83 11.94 -2.63
C LEU A 61 -4.44 10.66 -2.06
N PRO A 62 -5.70 10.26 -2.40
CA PRO A 62 -6.26 9.01 -1.91
C PRO A 62 -5.46 7.78 -2.33
N ARG A 63 -4.97 7.75 -3.59
CA ARG A 63 -4.13 6.65 -4.07
C ARG A 63 -2.80 6.55 -3.32
N THR A 64 -2.16 7.68 -3.06
CA THR A 64 -0.89 7.73 -2.32
C THR A 64 -1.09 7.29 -0.87
N LEU A 65 -2.16 7.76 -0.21
CA LEU A 65 -2.51 7.33 1.14
C LEU A 65 -2.83 5.83 1.20
N ALA A 66 -3.61 5.32 0.25
CA ALA A 66 -3.90 3.89 0.17
C ALA A 66 -2.62 3.05 -0.02
N GLY A 67 -1.70 3.51 -0.86
CA GLY A 67 -0.40 2.88 -1.05
C GLY A 67 0.46 2.86 0.22
N LEU A 68 0.49 3.96 0.96
CA LEU A 68 1.21 4.06 2.24
C LEU A 68 0.62 3.12 3.30
N LEU A 69 -0.72 3.10 3.42
CA LEU A 69 -1.42 2.22 4.36
C LEU A 69 -1.23 0.74 4.00
N ALA A 70 -1.40 0.39 2.74
CA ALA A 70 -1.22 -0.98 2.26
C ALA A 70 0.23 -1.44 2.44
N GLY A 71 1.22 -0.61 2.06
CA GLY A 71 2.63 -0.91 2.24
C GLY A 71 3.02 -1.06 3.71
N GLY A 72 2.51 -0.19 4.58
CA GLY A 72 2.71 -0.27 6.03
C GLY A 72 2.09 -1.54 6.63
N ALA A 73 0.87 -1.88 6.23
CA ALA A 73 0.19 -3.11 6.68
C ALA A 73 0.93 -4.38 6.24
N LEU A 74 1.36 -4.43 4.97
CA LEU A 74 2.14 -5.56 4.46
C LEU A 74 3.50 -5.68 5.13
N GLY A 75 4.19 -4.56 5.36
CA GLY A 75 5.46 -4.54 6.07
C GLY A 75 5.33 -5.05 7.51
N LEU A 76 4.28 -4.63 8.21
CA LEU A 76 3.97 -5.10 9.56
C LEU A 76 3.62 -6.59 9.58
N ALA A 77 2.77 -7.04 8.66
CA ALA A 77 2.41 -8.45 8.52
C ALA A 77 3.63 -9.32 8.25
N GLY A 78 4.52 -8.87 7.35
CA GLY A 78 5.79 -9.56 7.07
C GLY A 78 6.68 -9.66 8.30
N ALA A 79 6.87 -8.56 9.04
CA ALA A 79 7.67 -8.54 10.25
C ALA A 79 7.11 -9.47 11.33
N LEU A 80 5.79 -9.47 11.55
CA LEU A 80 5.12 -10.37 12.49
C LEU A 80 5.31 -11.83 12.08
N MET A 81 5.15 -12.14 10.81
CA MET A 81 5.29 -13.49 10.31
C MET A 81 6.71 -14.02 10.45
N GLN A 82 7.73 -13.22 10.11
CA GLN A 82 9.12 -13.57 10.27
C GLN A 82 9.50 -13.80 11.74
N THR A 83 8.96 -12.99 12.66
CA THR A 83 9.22 -13.16 14.10
C THR A 83 8.51 -14.40 14.66
N LEU A 84 7.28 -14.67 14.26
CA LEU A 84 6.50 -15.80 14.72
C LEU A 84 7.09 -17.14 14.23
N THR A 85 7.45 -17.21 12.96
CA THR A 85 8.03 -18.40 12.35
C THR A 85 9.53 -18.54 12.62
N ARG A 86 10.17 -17.51 13.17
CA ARG A 86 11.64 -17.41 13.33
C ARG A 86 12.40 -17.68 12.03
N ASN A 87 11.78 -17.31 10.92
CA ASN A 87 12.33 -17.53 9.58
C ASN A 87 12.33 -16.19 8.82
N PRO A 88 13.51 -15.66 8.44
CA PRO A 88 13.61 -14.40 7.70
C PRO A 88 13.08 -14.47 6.27
N LEU A 89 12.79 -15.68 5.75
CA LEU A 89 12.22 -15.89 4.42
C LEU A 89 10.69 -16.03 4.44
N ALA A 90 10.08 -15.94 5.63
CA ALA A 90 8.62 -16.03 5.74
C ALA A 90 7.96 -14.79 5.13
N ASP A 91 7.00 -15.01 4.24
CA ASP A 91 6.26 -14.00 3.51
C ASP A 91 4.75 -14.27 3.65
N PRO A 92 3.92 -13.27 3.98
CA PRO A 92 2.46 -13.41 4.00
C PRO A 92 1.87 -13.90 2.67
N GLY A 93 2.52 -13.60 1.55
CA GLY A 93 2.11 -14.06 0.22
C GLY A 93 2.16 -15.58 0.06
N LEU A 94 3.06 -16.26 0.78
CA LEU A 94 3.19 -17.73 0.76
C LEU A 94 1.97 -18.44 1.38
N LEU A 95 1.22 -17.76 2.24
CA LEU A 95 -0.04 -18.28 2.80
C LEU A 95 -1.22 -18.18 1.83
N GLY A 96 -0.99 -17.77 0.61
CA GLY A 96 -2.04 -17.67 -0.40
C GLY A 96 -3.02 -16.50 -0.19
N VAL A 97 -2.71 -15.54 0.69
CA VAL A 97 -3.55 -14.37 0.98
C VAL A 97 -3.94 -13.63 -0.30
N ASN A 98 -2.96 -13.31 -1.14
CA ASN A 98 -3.18 -12.60 -2.40
C ASN A 98 -3.98 -13.45 -3.42
N ALA A 99 -3.68 -14.74 -3.51
CA ALA A 99 -4.39 -15.65 -4.41
C ALA A 99 -5.84 -15.83 -3.98
N GLY A 100 -6.09 -15.96 -2.67
CA GLY A 100 -7.43 -16.06 -2.10
C GLY A 100 -8.26 -14.80 -2.33
N ALA A 101 -7.66 -13.64 -2.07
CA ALA A 101 -8.31 -12.36 -2.31
C ALA A 101 -8.70 -12.19 -3.79
N SER A 102 -7.76 -12.42 -4.70
CA SER A 102 -8.00 -12.27 -6.15
C SER A 102 -9.04 -13.27 -6.66
N PHE A 103 -8.97 -14.53 -6.23
CA PHE A 103 -9.94 -15.54 -6.60
C PHE A 103 -11.34 -15.18 -6.13
N ALA A 104 -11.50 -14.75 -4.88
CA ALA A 104 -12.79 -14.38 -4.33
C ALA A 104 -13.40 -13.15 -5.01
N ILE A 105 -12.59 -12.13 -5.37
CA ILE A 105 -13.06 -10.97 -6.14
C ILE A 105 -13.62 -11.42 -7.49
N VAL A 106 -12.87 -12.25 -8.24
CA VAL A 106 -13.31 -12.73 -9.55
C VAL A 106 -14.57 -13.58 -9.42
N LEU A 107 -14.63 -14.46 -8.42
CA LEU A 107 -15.80 -15.30 -8.16
C LEU A 107 -17.03 -14.47 -7.79
N GLY A 108 -16.86 -13.45 -6.93
CA GLY A 108 -17.92 -12.52 -6.56
C GLY A 108 -18.47 -11.74 -7.74
N ALA A 109 -17.59 -11.25 -8.60
CA ALA A 109 -17.98 -10.57 -9.83
C ALA A 109 -18.71 -11.50 -10.81
N ALA A 110 -18.21 -12.73 -10.99
CA ALA A 110 -18.77 -13.70 -11.95
C ALA A 110 -20.13 -14.29 -11.51
N LEU A 111 -20.28 -14.63 -10.22
CA LEU A 111 -21.48 -15.32 -9.73
C LEU A 111 -22.56 -14.38 -9.19
N PHE A 112 -22.16 -13.28 -8.57
CA PHE A 112 -23.07 -12.36 -7.90
C PHE A 112 -23.16 -10.99 -8.58
N GLY A 113 -22.33 -10.72 -9.60
CA GLY A 113 -22.28 -9.44 -10.30
C GLY A 113 -21.70 -8.31 -9.46
N TYR A 114 -20.94 -8.60 -8.42
CA TYR A 114 -20.34 -7.60 -7.54
C TYR A 114 -19.36 -6.72 -8.31
N SER A 115 -19.63 -5.42 -8.35
CA SER A 115 -18.83 -4.44 -9.10
C SER A 115 -18.41 -3.24 -8.25
N SER A 116 -19.05 -3.02 -7.10
CA SER A 116 -18.71 -1.92 -6.22
C SER A 116 -17.40 -2.19 -5.46
N ALA A 117 -16.67 -1.13 -5.13
CA ALA A 117 -15.42 -1.24 -4.38
C ALA A 117 -15.60 -1.92 -3.00
N GLN A 118 -16.75 -1.68 -2.36
CA GLN A 118 -17.07 -2.27 -1.05
C GLN A 118 -17.31 -3.77 -1.14
N GLU A 119 -18.05 -4.23 -2.14
CA GLU A 119 -18.31 -5.65 -2.39
C GLU A 119 -17.01 -6.39 -2.72
N GLN A 120 -16.19 -5.82 -3.59
CA GLN A 120 -14.89 -6.38 -3.94
C GLN A 120 -13.96 -6.46 -2.73
N LEU A 121 -13.95 -5.44 -1.88
CA LEU A 121 -13.18 -5.43 -0.65
C LEU A 121 -13.63 -6.54 0.31
N ALA A 122 -14.94 -6.69 0.51
CA ALA A 122 -15.50 -7.75 1.37
C ALA A 122 -15.12 -9.14 0.84
N MET A 123 -15.23 -9.38 -0.47
CA MET A 123 -14.81 -10.63 -1.10
C MET A 123 -13.31 -10.89 -0.97
N ALA A 124 -12.49 -9.84 -1.15
CA ALA A 124 -11.04 -9.95 -0.98
C ALA A 124 -10.68 -10.39 0.44
N PHE A 125 -11.27 -9.77 1.45
CA PHE A 125 -11.05 -10.16 2.86
C PHE A 125 -11.51 -11.59 3.14
N ALA A 126 -12.69 -11.98 2.69
CA ALA A 126 -13.20 -13.33 2.87
C ALA A 126 -12.28 -14.37 2.22
N GLY A 127 -11.87 -14.15 0.97
CA GLY A 127 -10.98 -15.05 0.24
C GLY A 127 -9.59 -15.14 0.85
N ALA A 128 -9.02 -14.01 1.28
CA ALA A 128 -7.74 -13.97 1.97
C ALA A 128 -7.78 -14.77 3.28
N LEU A 129 -8.83 -14.60 4.09
CA LEU A 129 -9.02 -15.32 5.35
C LEU A 129 -9.18 -16.83 5.12
N VAL A 130 -10.03 -17.23 4.19
CA VAL A 130 -10.27 -18.67 3.91
C VAL A 130 -8.99 -19.37 3.47
N LEU A 131 -8.25 -18.81 2.49
CA LEU A 131 -7.03 -19.43 2.04
C LEU A 131 -5.91 -19.38 3.08
N SER A 132 -5.80 -18.31 3.85
CA SER A 132 -4.83 -18.24 4.95
C SER A 132 -5.09 -19.30 6.01
N LEU A 133 -6.36 -19.51 6.40
CA LEU A 133 -6.74 -20.55 7.38
C LEU A 133 -6.51 -21.97 6.88
N ILE A 134 -6.62 -22.21 5.57
CA ILE A 134 -6.34 -23.55 4.98
C ILE A 134 -4.84 -23.88 5.05
N HIS A 135 -3.97 -22.87 5.00
CA HIS A 135 -2.51 -23.05 4.98
C HIS A 135 -1.83 -22.96 6.35
N ILE A 136 -2.56 -22.65 7.41
CA ILE A 136 -2.09 -22.70 8.81
C ILE A 136 -2.35 -24.08 9.40
#